data_7fea85ff439011912650dd75980f7b60
#
_entry.id   7fea85ff439011912650dd75980f7b60
#
_cell.length_a   1.000
_cell.length_b   1.000
_cell.length_c   1.000
_cell.angle_alpha   90.00
_cell.angle_beta   90.00
_cell.angle_gamma   90.00
#
_symmetry.space_group_name_H-M   'P 1'
#
loop_
_entity.id
_entity.type
_entity.pdbx_description
1 polymer ?
#
loop_
_entity_poly.entity_id
_entity_poly.type
_entity_poly.pdbx_seq_one_letter_code
_entity_poly.pdbx_strand_id
1 'polypeptide(L)'
;MILSYEHNLEISKTTEQVAVKYCLQLLHEKVPGNSVEVRIPPHAAVQVIEGIKHKRGTPPAVIEMDAKTWIHLAIGKTTWVTAKSKGLISASGERADLSTVLPLLSAQDLG
;
A
#
# COMPACT_ATOMS: atom_id res chain seq x y z
N MET A 1 -15.34 6.23 -6.67
CA MET A 1 -14.09 6.65 -6.01
C MET A 1 -12.87 6.14 -6.76
N ILE A 2 -12.66 4.85 -6.84
CA ILE A 2 -11.51 4.28 -7.56
C ILE A 2 -11.55 4.60 -9.04
N LEU A 3 -12.74 4.57 -9.65
CA LEU A 3 -12.92 4.93 -11.05
C LEU A 3 -12.49 6.37 -11.35
N SER A 4 -12.67 7.29 -10.41
CA SER A 4 -12.22 8.67 -10.57
C SER A 4 -10.71 8.74 -10.73
N TYR A 5 -9.97 7.94 -9.97
CA TYR A 5 -8.52 7.85 -10.13
C TYR A 5 -8.13 7.30 -11.50
N GLU A 6 -8.82 6.27 -11.96
CA GLU A 6 -8.54 5.68 -13.26
C GLU A 6 -8.72 6.66 -14.41
N HIS A 7 -9.70 7.53 -14.29
CA HIS A 7 -10.00 8.53 -15.32
C HIS A 7 -9.29 9.85 -15.09
N ASN A 8 -8.37 9.91 -14.14
CA ASN A 8 -7.65 11.14 -13.79
C ASN A 8 -8.55 12.30 -13.41
N LEU A 9 -9.71 11.99 -12.87
CA LEU A 9 -10.62 13.02 -12.38
C LEU A 9 -10.11 13.57 -11.05
N GLU A 10 -10.35 14.85 -10.83
CA GLU A 10 -9.99 15.49 -9.57
C GLU A 10 -10.76 14.86 -8.42
N ILE A 11 -10.05 14.45 -7.37
CA ILE A 11 -10.64 13.81 -6.20
C ILE A 11 -10.33 14.65 -4.99
N SER A 12 -11.34 14.89 -4.14
CA SER A 12 -11.14 15.62 -2.91
C SER A 12 -10.19 14.85 -1.98
N LYS A 13 -9.52 15.59 -1.10
CA LYS A 13 -8.63 14.98 -0.11
C LYS A 13 -9.37 13.98 0.79
N THR A 14 -10.62 14.25 1.10
CA THR A 14 -11.44 13.34 1.92
C THR A 14 -11.67 12.02 1.20
N THR A 15 -12.00 12.06 -0.09
CA THR A 15 -12.20 10.85 -0.90
C THR A 15 -10.91 10.06 -1.03
N GLU A 16 -9.79 10.74 -1.26
CA GLU A 16 -8.48 10.11 -1.32
C GLU A 16 -8.14 9.42 0.00
N GLN A 17 -8.37 10.09 1.12
CA GLN A 17 -8.11 9.56 2.44
C GLN A 17 -8.91 8.28 2.69
N VAL A 18 -10.19 8.27 2.32
CA VAL A 18 -11.04 7.09 2.48
C VAL A 18 -10.52 5.93 1.64
N ALA A 19 -10.14 6.20 0.38
CA ALA A 19 -9.61 5.17 -0.51
C ALA A 19 -8.30 4.58 0.03
N VAL A 20 -7.40 5.42 0.50
CA VAL A 20 -6.12 5.00 1.10
C VAL A 20 -6.37 4.09 2.29
N LYS A 21 -7.22 4.53 3.23
CA LYS A 21 -7.49 3.77 4.46
C LYS A 21 -8.20 2.46 4.17
N TYR A 22 -9.15 2.47 3.24
CA TYR A 22 -9.85 1.24 2.84
C TYR A 22 -8.88 0.20 2.30
N CYS A 23 -8.00 0.60 1.40
CA CYS A 23 -7.03 -0.32 0.82
C CYS A 23 -5.99 -0.79 1.84
N LEU A 24 -5.59 0.08 2.78
CA LEU A 24 -4.69 -0.33 3.87
C LEU A 24 -5.36 -1.36 4.78
N GLN A 25 -6.65 -1.20 5.05
CA GLN A 25 -7.40 -2.17 5.85
C GLN A 25 -7.46 -3.53 5.14
N LEU A 26 -7.71 -3.52 3.83
CA LEU A 26 -7.70 -4.76 3.04
C LEU A 26 -6.33 -5.45 3.11
N LEU A 27 -5.25 -4.67 3.01
CA LEU A 27 -3.90 -5.22 3.11
C LEU A 27 -3.68 -5.86 4.48
N HIS A 28 -4.06 -5.15 5.54
CA HIS A 28 -3.92 -5.66 6.91
C HIS A 28 -4.70 -6.97 7.11
N GLU A 29 -5.91 -7.05 6.55
CA GLU A 29 -6.72 -8.26 6.64
C GLU A 29 -6.12 -9.42 5.84
N LYS A 30 -5.51 -9.12 4.70
CA LYS A 30 -4.90 -10.13 3.83
C LYS A 30 -3.60 -10.68 4.42
N VAL A 31 -2.78 -9.82 5.00
CA VAL A 31 -1.46 -10.19 5.55
C VAL A 31 -1.25 -9.53 6.90
N PRO A 32 -1.97 -9.97 7.94
CA PRO A 32 -1.84 -9.37 9.27
C PRO A 32 -0.43 -9.57 9.84
N GLY A 33 -0.07 -8.73 10.79
CA GLY A 33 1.21 -8.80 11.46
C GLY A 33 1.77 -7.42 11.74
N ASN A 34 3.01 -7.36 12.19
CA ASN A 34 3.64 -6.09 12.56
C ASN A 34 5.13 -6.02 12.17
N SER A 35 5.54 -6.81 11.19
CA SER A 35 6.94 -6.82 10.76
C SER A 35 7.25 -5.76 9.69
N VAL A 36 6.23 -5.21 9.03
CA VAL A 36 6.37 -4.18 8.00
C VAL A 36 5.39 -3.07 8.26
N GLU A 37 5.86 -1.83 8.28
CA GLU A 37 4.99 -0.66 8.35
C GLU A 37 4.83 -0.07 6.95
N VAL A 38 3.59 0.10 6.52
CA VAL A 38 3.26 0.73 5.23
C VAL A 38 2.71 2.12 5.52
N ARG A 39 3.40 3.15 5.05
CA ARG A 39 3.06 4.56 5.29
C ARG A 39 2.62 5.24 4.00
N ILE A 40 1.47 5.87 4.05
CA ILE A 40 0.91 6.65 2.94
C ILE A 40 0.65 8.08 3.44
N PRO A 41 1.71 8.90 3.54
CA PRO A 41 1.53 10.27 4.06
C PRO A 41 0.67 11.11 3.11
N PRO A 42 -0.09 12.06 3.63
CA PRO A 42 -0.30 12.37 5.04
C PRO A 42 -1.45 11.59 5.69
N HIS A 43 -1.99 10.58 5.01
CA HIS A 43 -3.28 9.98 5.38
C HIS A 43 -3.20 8.93 6.47
N ALA A 44 -2.33 7.92 6.33
CA ALA A 44 -2.37 6.79 7.25
C ALA A 44 -1.12 5.92 7.17
N ALA A 45 -1.01 5.01 8.14
CA ALA A 45 -0.02 3.95 8.13
C ALA A 45 -0.65 2.70 8.73
N VAL A 46 -0.13 1.53 8.35
CA VAL A 46 -0.60 0.25 8.88
C VAL A 46 0.58 -0.70 8.99
N GLN A 47 0.52 -1.59 9.98
CA GLN A 47 1.50 -2.65 10.13
C GLN A 47 0.93 -3.94 9.56
N VAL A 48 1.74 -4.65 8.81
CA VAL A 48 1.33 -5.86 8.10
C VAL A 48 2.45 -6.90 8.14
N ILE A 49 2.15 -8.07 7.66
CA ILE A 49 3.05 -9.21 7.49
C ILE A 49 3.60 -9.71 8.82
N GLU A 50 3.28 -10.95 9.14
CA GLU A 50 3.85 -11.63 10.28
C GLU A 50 5.31 -11.94 9.99
N GLY A 51 6.15 -11.74 10.97
CA GLY A 51 7.56 -11.96 10.82
C GLY A 51 8.19 -12.62 12.03
N ILE A 52 9.49 -12.82 11.95
CA ILE A 52 10.28 -13.33 13.08
C ILE A 52 10.17 -12.31 14.21
N LYS A 53 10.05 -12.80 15.43
CA LYS A 53 9.99 -11.97 16.62
C LYS A 53 11.12 -10.94 16.61
N HIS A 54 10.75 -9.66 16.66
CA HIS A 54 11.73 -8.58 16.63
C HIS A 54 12.69 -8.67 17.80
N LYS A 55 13.98 -8.59 17.51
CA LYS A 55 14.97 -8.32 18.53
C LYS A 55 14.83 -6.85 18.94
N ARG A 56 14.95 -6.61 20.23
CA ARG A 56 14.92 -5.26 20.80
C ARG A 56 15.93 -4.38 20.07
N GLY A 57 15.49 -3.24 19.57
CA GLY A 57 16.35 -2.29 18.86
C GLY A 57 16.45 -2.48 17.36
N THR A 58 15.83 -3.51 16.80
CA THR A 58 15.78 -3.68 15.35
C THR A 58 14.59 -2.90 14.80
N PRO A 59 14.80 -1.90 13.92
CA PRO A 59 13.67 -1.17 13.35
C PRO A 59 12.86 -2.08 12.44
N PRO A 60 11.53 -1.91 12.38
CA PRO A 60 10.71 -2.66 11.44
C PRO A 60 11.04 -2.27 10.02
N ALA A 61 10.75 -3.15 9.07
CA ALA A 61 10.79 -2.78 7.67
C ALA A 61 9.74 -1.69 7.41
N VAL A 62 10.07 -0.75 6.55
CA VAL A 62 9.17 0.38 6.26
C VAL A 62 9.02 0.52 4.75
N ILE A 63 7.77 0.64 4.30
CA ILE A 63 7.41 0.94 2.92
C ILE A 63 6.64 2.25 2.93
N GLU A 64 7.07 3.21 2.11
CA GLU A 64 6.42 4.51 2.03
C GLU A 64 6.19 4.89 0.57
N MET A 65 5.03 5.45 0.28
CA MET A 65 4.68 5.92 -1.04
C MET A 65 3.53 6.93 -0.95
N ASP A 66 3.29 7.67 -2.03
CA ASP A 66 2.17 8.59 -2.05
C ASP A 66 0.84 7.86 -2.27
N ALA A 67 -0.26 8.60 -2.05
CA ALA A 67 -1.60 8.04 -2.14
C ALA A 67 -1.92 7.51 -3.53
N LYS A 68 -1.54 8.24 -4.57
CA LYS A 68 -1.82 7.83 -5.96
C LYS A 68 -1.13 6.52 -6.28
N THR A 69 0.15 6.39 -5.94
CA THR A 69 0.92 5.16 -6.16
C THR A 69 0.28 3.99 -5.41
N TRP A 70 -0.08 4.21 -4.15
CA TRP A 70 -0.70 3.18 -3.33
C TRP A 70 -2.02 2.67 -3.92
N ILE A 71 -2.90 3.60 -4.32
CA ILE A 71 -4.18 3.23 -4.90
C ILE A 71 -4.00 2.49 -6.21
N HIS A 72 -3.10 2.94 -7.07
CA HIS A 72 -2.82 2.26 -8.34
C HIS A 72 -2.29 0.85 -8.14
N LEU A 73 -1.44 0.64 -7.14
CA LEU A 73 -0.97 -0.70 -6.79
C LEU A 73 -2.11 -1.58 -6.30
N ALA A 74 -2.97 -1.04 -5.45
CA ALA A 74 -4.08 -1.79 -4.85
C ALA A 74 -5.07 -2.29 -5.90
N ILE A 75 -5.33 -1.51 -6.94
CA ILE A 75 -6.29 -1.87 -7.99
C ILE A 75 -5.64 -2.53 -9.22
N GLY A 76 -4.34 -2.71 -9.21
CA GLY A 76 -3.64 -3.37 -10.30
C GLY A 76 -3.34 -2.48 -11.50
N LYS A 77 -3.45 -1.16 -11.36
CA LYS A 77 -3.16 -0.18 -12.42
C LYS A 77 -1.66 -0.12 -12.71
N THR A 78 -0.84 -0.39 -11.72
CA THR A 78 0.62 -0.53 -11.84
C THR A 78 1.08 -1.72 -11.02
N THR A 79 2.32 -2.15 -11.22
CA THR A 79 2.90 -3.26 -10.47
C THR A 79 3.94 -2.75 -9.49
N TRP A 80 4.24 -3.57 -8.47
CA TRP A 80 5.29 -3.26 -7.51
C TRP A 80 6.62 -3.00 -8.21
N VAL A 81 7.01 -3.89 -9.14
CA VAL A 81 8.28 -3.77 -9.87
C VAL A 81 8.34 -2.46 -10.65
N THR A 82 7.27 -2.13 -11.36
CA THR A 82 7.21 -0.90 -12.17
C THR A 82 7.31 0.35 -11.28
N ALA A 83 6.51 0.41 -10.23
CA ALA A 83 6.51 1.56 -9.33
C ALA A 83 7.86 1.74 -8.63
N LYS A 84 8.46 0.64 -8.20
CA LYS A 84 9.75 0.67 -7.54
C LYS A 84 10.85 1.13 -8.49
N SER A 85 10.84 0.65 -9.74
CA SER A 85 11.83 1.04 -10.74
C SER A 85 11.73 2.53 -11.11
N LYS A 86 10.55 3.13 -10.98
CA LYS A 86 10.35 4.56 -11.21
C LYS A 86 10.66 5.43 -10.00
N GLY A 87 11.10 4.83 -8.90
CA GLY A 87 11.42 5.58 -7.68
C GLY A 87 10.20 6.05 -6.90
N LEU A 88 9.03 5.48 -7.14
CA LEU A 88 7.79 5.89 -6.48
C LEU A 88 7.60 5.26 -5.11
N ILE A 89 8.36 4.22 -4.79
CA ILE A 89 8.27 3.49 -3.54
C ILE A 89 9.60 3.58 -2.81
N SER A 90 9.55 3.98 -1.53
CA SER A 90 10.69 3.88 -0.63
C SER A 90 10.49 2.64 0.24
N ALA A 91 11.41 1.70 0.16
CA ALA A 91 11.32 0.44 0.92
C ALA A 91 12.65 0.19 1.61
N SER A 92 12.61 -0.04 2.92
CA SER A 92 13.79 -0.30 3.72
C SER A 92 13.56 -1.46 4.68
N GLY A 93 14.59 -2.26 4.91
CA GLY A 93 14.53 -3.42 5.79
C GLY A 93 14.16 -4.69 5.05
N GLU A 94 14.34 -5.81 5.73
CA GLU A 94 13.95 -7.11 5.20
C GLU A 94 12.42 -7.18 5.12
N ARG A 95 11.90 -7.93 4.16
CA ARG A 95 10.47 -8.12 3.93
C ARG A 95 9.71 -6.87 3.47
N ALA A 96 10.41 -5.79 3.12
CA ALA A 96 9.79 -4.58 2.59
C ALA A 96 9.41 -4.78 1.11
N ASP A 97 8.54 -5.76 0.85
CA ASP A 97 8.15 -6.17 -0.50
C ASP A 97 6.70 -6.66 -0.50
N LEU A 98 5.85 -6.00 -1.25
CA LEU A 98 4.45 -6.36 -1.39
C LEU A 98 4.12 -6.99 -2.75
N SER A 99 5.14 -7.36 -3.53
CA SER A 99 4.93 -7.87 -4.88
C SER A 99 4.06 -9.12 -4.95
N THR A 100 4.09 -9.96 -3.90
CA THR A 100 3.32 -11.20 -3.85
C THR A 100 1.89 -11.01 -3.37
N VAL A 101 1.55 -9.85 -2.80
CA VAL A 101 0.22 -9.60 -2.24
C VAL A 101 -0.60 -8.59 -3.02
N LEU A 102 0.01 -7.89 -3.96
CA LEU A 102 -0.68 -6.91 -4.81
C LEU A 102 -1.00 -7.53 -6.18
N PRO A 103 -2.10 -7.14 -6.82
CA PRO A 103 -3.08 -6.16 -6.36
C PRO A 103 -4.02 -6.72 -5.27
N LEU A 104 -4.68 -5.82 -4.56
CA LEU A 104 -5.65 -6.19 -3.53
C LEU A 104 -7.06 -6.39 -4.11
N LEU A 105 -7.37 -5.66 -5.18
CA LEU A 105 -8.67 -5.68 -5.83
C LEU A 105 -8.49 -6.11 -7.28
N SER A 106 -9.35 -7.01 -7.73
CA SER A 106 -9.37 -7.43 -9.12
C SER A 106 -10.39 -6.62 -9.90
N ALA A 107 -10.39 -6.78 -11.23
CA ALA A 107 -11.41 -6.16 -12.07
C ALA A 107 -12.82 -6.59 -11.65
N GLN A 108 -12.98 -7.82 -11.15
CA GLN A 108 -14.27 -8.31 -10.68
C GLN A 108 -14.72 -7.59 -9.41
N ASP A 109 -13.78 -7.26 -8.53
CA ASP A 109 -14.10 -6.52 -7.31
C ASP A 109 -14.51 -5.07 -7.61
N LEU A 110 -14.03 -4.53 -8.71
CA LEU A 110 -14.34 -3.15 -9.12
C LEU A 110 -15.61 -3.08 -9.98
N GLY A 111 -15.98 -4.18 -10.57
CA GLY A 111 -17.18 -4.27 -11.40
C GLY A 111 -18.45 -4.27 -10.61
#